data_184a07c489e549a6f4b65e46beeda18e
#
_entry.id   184a07c489e549a6f4b65e46beeda18e
#
_cell.length_a   1.000
_cell.length_b   1.000
_cell.length_c   1.000
_cell.angle_alpha   90.00
_cell.angle_beta   90.00
_cell.angle_gamma   90.00
#
_symmetry.space_group_name_H-M   'P 1'
#
loop_
_entity.id
_entity.type
_entity.pdbx_description
1 polymer ?
#
loop_
_entity_poly.entity_id
_entity_poly.type
_entity_poly.pdbx_seq_one_letter_code
_entity_poly.pdbx_strand_id
1 'polypeptide(L)'
;GWDTLDVHTYKCFETRINLLTCTGTEAYVKAQALFLYPPAWISANIESIQKQEQLQIQNFPPHENVLRRLSALMDFELSEEVRAALQNIPMHLIANQDDFLVPYQRSQNLKRLFPHAQLTLLKQGAHAATVTETVVMNKEMLAFLTVLESLV
;
A
#
# COMPACT_ATOMS: atom_id res chain seq x y z
N GLY A 1 -1.19 -3.35 -4.45
CA GLY A 1 -2.55 -3.74 -4.76
C GLY A 1 -2.68 -5.25 -4.91
N TRP A 2 -3.90 -5.77 -4.90
CA TRP A 2 -4.22 -7.19 -5.05
C TRP A 2 -5.47 -7.38 -5.90
N ASP A 3 -5.63 -8.60 -6.43
CA ASP A 3 -6.84 -9.11 -7.08
C ASP A 3 -7.82 -9.66 -6.04
N THR A 4 -7.29 -10.49 -5.12
CA THR A 4 -7.98 -11.04 -3.96
C THR A 4 -7.08 -10.93 -2.74
N LEU A 5 -7.68 -10.81 -1.55
CA LEU A 5 -6.95 -10.71 -0.30
C LEU A 5 -6.28 -12.06 0.05
N ASP A 6 -4.99 -12.05 0.35
CA ASP A 6 -4.30 -13.23 0.87
C ASP A 6 -4.32 -13.30 2.41
N VAL A 7 -3.99 -14.49 2.93
CA VAL A 7 -4.04 -14.77 4.38
C VAL A 7 -3.10 -13.86 5.18
N HIS A 8 -1.91 -13.51 4.64
CA HIS A 8 -0.96 -12.64 5.33
C HIS A 8 -1.52 -11.21 5.43
N THR A 9 -1.96 -10.65 4.29
CA THR A 9 -2.56 -9.31 4.25
C THR A 9 -3.82 -9.23 5.12
N TYR A 10 -4.68 -10.27 5.07
CA TYR A 10 -5.81 -10.40 5.98
C TYR A 10 -5.38 -10.29 7.44
N LYS A 11 -4.35 -11.03 7.85
CA LYS A 11 -3.84 -11.04 9.23
C LYS A 11 -3.31 -9.66 9.65
N CYS A 12 -2.65 -8.95 8.75
CA CYS A 12 -2.21 -7.58 9.00
C CYS A 12 -3.40 -6.63 9.26
N PHE A 13 -4.45 -6.70 8.43
CA PHE A 13 -5.63 -5.85 8.60
C PHE A 13 -6.44 -6.24 9.84
N GLU A 14 -6.64 -7.52 10.11
CA GLU A 14 -7.27 -8.01 11.34
C GLU A 14 -6.56 -7.47 12.59
N THR A 15 -5.21 -7.54 12.61
CA THR A 15 -4.41 -7.02 13.72
C THR A 15 -4.59 -5.51 13.88
N ARG A 16 -4.62 -4.75 12.78
CA ARG A 16 -4.85 -3.30 12.81
C ARG A 16 -6.25 -2.95 13.34
N ILE A 17 -7.29 -3.70 12.94
CA ILE A 17 -8.65 -3.54 13.48
C ILE A 17 -8.65 -3.82 14.98
N ASN A 18 -8.03 -4.90 15.43
CA ASN A 18 -7.96 -5.26 16.85
C ASN A 18 -7.21 -4.20 17.67
N LEU A 19 -6.11 -3.65 17.16
CA LEU A 19 -5.42 -2.54 17.82
C LEU A 19 -6.35 -1.33 18.01
N LEU A 20 -7.11 -0.96 16.99
CA LEU A 20 -8.02 0.18 17.09
C LEU A 20 -9.20 -0.09 18.05
N THR A 21 -9.80 -1.27 17.96
CA THR A 21 -11.03 -1.60 18.71
C THR A 21 -10.78 -2.02 20.15
N CYS A 22 -9.69 -2.75 20.42
CA CYS A 22 -9.41 -3.32 21.73
C CYS A 22 -8.43 -2.47 22.55
N THR A 23 -7.53 -1.70 21.88
CA THR A 23 -6.47 -0.94 22.56
C THR A 23 -6.60 0.58 22.33
N GLY A 24 -7.22 1.00 21.24
CA GLY A 24 -7.54 2.39 20.93
C GLY A 24 -6.60 3.06 19.92
N THR A 25 -6.88 4.35 19.68
CA THR A 25 -6.22 5.18 18.65
C THR A 25 -4.71 5.18 18.74
N GLU A 26 -4.17 5.36 19.94
CA GLU A 26 -2.72 5.49 20.13
C GLU A 26 -1.96 4.23 19.70
N ALA A 27 -2.43 3.05 20.11
CA ALA A 27 -1.83 1.78 19.72
C ALA A 27 -1.95 1.54 18.21
N TYR A 28 -3.10 1.87 17.63
CA TYR A 28 -3.30 1.78 16.19
C TYR A 28 -2.33 2.66 15.43
N VAL A 29 -2.19 3.94 15.80
CA VAL A 29 -1.32 4.90 15.11
C VAL A 29 0.14 4.50 15.24
N LYS A 30 0.63 4.18 16.45
CA LYS A 30 2.03 3.79 16.68
C LYS A 30 2.43 2.51 15.95
N ALA A 31 1.51 1.58 15.75
CA ALA A 31 1.79 0.37 15.00
C ALA A 31 1.92 0.58 13.49
N GLN A 32 1.41 1.72 12.94
CA GLN A 32 1.42 1.95 11.49
C GLN A 32 2.83 1.90 10.89
N ALA A 33 3.82 2.47 11.60
CA ALA A 33 5.20 2.48 11.12
C ALA A 33 5.74 1.08 10.82
N LEU A 34 5.35 0.08 11.61
CA LEU A 34 5.80 -1.32 11.45
C LEU A 34 5.22 -1.98 10.19
N PHE A 35 4.02 -1.58 9.76
CA PHE A 35 3.38 -2.09 8.55
C PHE A 35 3.83 -1.37 7.28
N LEU A 36 4.30 -0.10 7.42
CA LEU A 36 4.49 0.79 6.27
C LEU A 36 5.95 0.97 5.87
N TYR A 37 6.88 0.95 6.82
CA TYR A 37 8.26 1.37 6.59
C TYR A 37 9.28 0.26 6.84
N PRO A 38 10.43 0.26 6.12
CA PRO A 38 11.52 -0.64 6.40
C PRO A 38 12.14 -0.38 7.80
N PRO A 39 12.62 -1.41 8.53
CA PRO A 39 13.20 -1.24 9.86
C PRO A 39 14.34 -0.21 9.93
N ALA A 40 15.23 -0.21 8.94
CA ALA A 40 16.33 0.75 8.88
C ALA A 40 15.84 2.20 8.71
N TRP A 41 14.77 2.39 7.91
CA TRP A 41 14.18 3.71 7.73
C TRP A 41 13.50 4.21 9.00
N ILE A 42 12.79 3.33 9.72
CA ILE A 42 12.20 3.65 11.03
C ILE A 42 13.28 4.14 12.00
N SER A 43 14.37 3.39 12.12
CA SER A 43 15.48 3.73 13.02
C SER A 43 16.12 5.08 12.68
N ALA A 44 16.25 5.40 11.39
CA ALA A 44 16.85 6.65 10.93
C ALA A 44 15.90 7.85 11.05
N ASN A 45 14.58 7.65 11.14
CA ASN A 45 13.57 8.71 11.10
C ASN A 45 12.66 8.74 12.32
N ILE A 46 13.08 8.13 13.43
CA ILE A 46 12.22 7.91 14.60
C ILE A 46 11.60 9.20 15.16
N GLU A 47 12.36 10.29 15.23
CA GLU A 47 11.85 11.58 15.75
C GLU A 47 10.73 12.15 14.84
N SER A 48 10.89 12.04 13.51
CA SER A 48 9.89 12.47 12.56
C SER A 48 8.63 11.61 12.63
N ILE A 49 8.80 10.29 12.79
CA ILE A 49 7.69 9.34 12.98
C ILE A 49 6.90 9.70 14.23
N GLN A 50 7.57 9.86 15.36
CA GLN A 50 6.91 10.20 16.63
C GLN A 50 6.15 11.53 16.57
N LYS A 51 6.70 12.53 15.89
CA LYS A 51 6.00 13.80 15.64
C LYS A 51 4.74 13.61 14.80
N GLN A 52 4.82 12.81 13.74
CA GLN A 52 3.67 12.50 12.89
C GLN A 52 2.62 11.68 13.65
N GLU A 53 3.03 10.71 14.45
CA GLU A 53 2.13 9.93 15.31
C GLU A 53 1.32 10.83 16.25
N GLN A 54 1.97 11.79 16.93
CA GLN A 54 1.29 12.75 17.78
C GLN A 54 0.23 13.57 17.03
N LEU A 55 0.58 14.07 15.84
CA LEU A 55 -0.36 14.82 15.01
C LEU A 55 -1.53 13.95 14.54
N GLN A 56 -1.27 12.69 14.17
CA GLN A 56 -2.30 11.76 13.76
C GLN A 56 -3.23 11.37 14.90
N ILE A 57 -2.70 11.19 16.12
CA ILE A 57 -3.52 10.89 17.31
C ILE A 57 -4.44 12.08 17.63
N GLN A 58 -3.91 13.32 17.60
CA GLN A 58 -4.69 14.53 17.88
C GLN A 58 -5.80 14.77 16.84
N ASN A 59 -5.57 14.41 15.58
CA ASN A 59 -6.50 14.63 14.47
C ASN A 59 -7.13 13.33 13.96
N PHE A 60 -7.21 12.31 14.80
CA PHE A 60 -7.68 11.00 14.37
C PHE A 60 -9.16 11.07 13.94
N PRO A 61 -9.52 10.53 12.78
CA PRO A 61 -10.91 10.55 12.33
C PRO A 61 -11.78 9.63 13.20
N PRO A 62 -13.12 9.76 13.14
CA PRO A 62 -14.02 8.84 13.82
C PRO A 62 -13.65 7.38 13.57
N HIS A 63 -13.57 6.56 14.62
CA HIS A 63 -13.17 5.15 14.52
C HIS A 63 -13.99 4.39 13.46
N GLU A 64 -15.28 4.63 13.38
CA GLU A 64 -16.15 3.99 12.39
C GLU A 64 -15.71 4.23 10.94
N ASN A 65 -15.17 5.42 10.63
CA ASN A 65 -14.70 5.73 9.29
C ASN A 65 -13.44 4.93 8.96
N VAL A 66 -12.53 4.77 9.94
CA VAL A 66 -11.33 3.96 9.78
C VAL A 66 -11.70 2.49 9.62
N LEU A 67 -12.60 1.99 10.46
CA LEU A 67 -13.07 0.60 10.43
C LEU A 67 -13.77 0.28 9.11
N ARG A 68 -14.65 1.16 8.60
CA ARG A 68 -15.29 1.00 7.29
C ARG A 68 -14.27 0.90 6.16
N ARG A 69 -13.21 1.75 6.20
CA ARG A 69 -12.13 1.70 5.18
C ARG A 69 -11.33 0.41 5.25
N LEU A 70 -11.02 -0.07 6.46
CA LEU A 70 -10.30 -1.33 6.64
C LEU A 70 -11.16 -2.52 6.19
N SER A 71 -12.46 -2.54 6.54
CA SER A 71 -13.41 -3.55 6.09
C SER A 71 -13.51 -3.57 4.56
N ALA A 72 -13.70 -2.41 3.94
CA ALA A 72 -13.79 -2.31 2.48
C ALA A 72 -12.52 -2.81 1.77
N LEU A 73 -11.34 -2.63 2.38
CA LEU A 73 -10.09 -3.20 1.86
C LEU A 73 -10.05 -4.73 2.01
N MET A 74 -10.56 -5.26 3.12
CA MET A 74 -10.61 -6.70 3.36
C MET A 74 -11.65 -7.42 2.49
N ASP A 75 -12.75 -6.74 2.19
CA ASP A 75 -13.84 -7.26 1.35
C ASP A 75 -13.58 -7.02 -0.15
N PHE A 76 -12.48 -6.31 -0.49
CA PHE A 76 -12.20 -6.00 -1.90
C PHE A 76 -11.79 -7.25 -2.67
N GLU A 77 -12.50 -7.47 -3.76
CA GLU A 77 -12.25 -8.49 -4.77
C GLU A 77 -12.36 -7.88 -6.16
N LEU A 78 -11.43 -8.21 -7.04
CA LEU A 78 -11.45 -7.72 -8.41
C LEU A 78 -12.51 -8.49 -9.23
N SER A 79 -13.67 -7.86 -9.44
CA SER A 79 -14.76 -8.46 -10.22
C SER A 79 -14.39 -8.63 -11.70
N GLU A 80 -15.04 -9.58 -12.38
CA GLU A 80 -14.87 -9.79 -13.82
C GLU A 80 -15.23 -8.54 -14.65
N GLU A 81 -16.23 -7.77 -14.23
CA GLU A 81 -16.64 -6.53 -14.88
C GLU A 81 -15.54 -5.48 -14.83
N VAL A 82 -14.97 -5.25 -13.63
CA VAL A 82 -13.86 -4.30 -13.45
C VAL A 82 -12.63 -4.80 -14.20
N ARG A 83 -12.34 -6.10 -14.16
CA ARG A 83 -11.25 -6.69 -14.92
C ARG A 83 -11.40 -6.46 -16.43
N ALA A 84 -12.60 -6.67 -16.99
CA ALA A 84 -12.86 -6.41 -18.39
C ALA A 84 -12.69 -4.93 -18.76
N ALA A 85 -13.17 -4.01 -17.92
CA ALA A 85 -13.03 -2.58 -18.14
C ALA A 85 -11.56 -2.11 -18.12
N LEU A 86 -10.69 -2.77 -17.36
CA LEU A 86 -9.28 -2.44 -17.25
C LEU A 86 -8.38 -3.01 -18.35
N GLN A 87 -8.89 -3.92 -19.23
CA GLN A 87 -8.07 -4.61 -20.23
C GLN A 87 -7.40 -3.68 -21.25
N ASN A 88 -7.99 -2.53 -21.54
CA ASN A 88 -7.48 -1.58 -22.53
C ASN A 88 -6.89 -0.32 -21.90
N ILE A 89 -6.78 -0.27 -20.57
CA ILE A 89 -6.23 0.89 -19.85
C ILE A 89 -4.74 0.66 -19.63
N PRO A 90 -3.86 1.58 -20.07
CA PRO A 90 -2.44 1.50 -19.75
C PRO A 90 -2.23 1.40 -18.25
N MET A 91 -1.43 0.41 -17.83
CA MET A 91 -1.27 0.09 -16.42
C MET A 91 0.20 -0.07 -16.05
N HIS A 92 0.61 0.58 -14.96
CA HIS A 92 1.92 0.39 -14.34
C HIS A 92 1.74 -0.10 -12.89
N LEU A 93 2.24 -1.28 -12.62
CA LEU A 93 2.26 -1.89 -11.29
C LEU A 93 3.65 -1.67 -10.70
N ILE A 94 3.74 -0.98 -9.58
CA ILE A 94 5.00 -0.81 -8.84
C ILE A 94 4.83 -1.49 -7.49
N ALA A 95 5.75 -2.37 -7.14
CA ALA A 95 5.75 -3.10 -5.87
C ALA A 95 7.15 -3.24 -5.31
N ASN A 96 7.25 -3.40 -4.00
CA ASN A 96 8.51 -3.54 -3.29
C ASN A 96 8.67 -4.96 -2.77
N GLN A 97 9.86 -5.52 -2.93
CA GLN A 97 10.15 -6.90 -2.51
C GLN A 97 10.12 -7.08 -0.99
N ASP A 98 10.35 -6.00 -0.25
CA ASP A 98 10.33 -5.93 1.21
C ASP A 98 8.99 -5.40 1.78
N ASP A 99 7.92 -5.31 0.97
CA ASP A 99 6.60 -4.89 1.44
C ASP A 99 6.01 -5.96 2.37
N PHE A 100 5.97 -5.62 3.65
CA PHE A 100 5.41 -6.48 4.69
C PHE A 100 3.89 -6.50 4.69
N LEU A 101 3.23 -5.38 4.34
CA LEU A 101 1.77 -5.27 4.42
C LEU A 101 1.09 -5.96 3.24
N VAL A 102 1.60 -5.74 2.02
CA VAL A 102 1.06 -6.33 0.79
C VAL A 102 2.19 -6.97 0.00
N PRO A 103 2.38 -8.29 0.11
CA PRO A 103 3.47 -8.99 -0.58
C PRO A 103 3.48 -8.74 -2.08
N TYR A 104 4.65 -8.46 -2.66
CA TYR A 104 4.82 -8.13 -4.08
C TYR A 104 4.26 -9.19 -5.03
N GLN A 105 4.12 -10.43 -4.57
CA GLN A 105 3.48 -11.52 -5.31
C GLN A 105 2.04 -11.19 -5.73
N ARG A 106 1.34 -10.32 -4.98
CA ARG A 106 0.01 -9.82 -5.36
C ARG A 106 0.08 -8.99 -6.63
N SER A 107 1.09 -8.12 -6.76
CA SER A 107 1.33 -7.36 -7.99
C SER A 107 1.76 -8.26 -9.16
N GLN A 108 2.49 -9.35 -8.90
CA GLN A 108 2.78 -10.35 -9.92
C GLN A 108 1.51 -11.07 -10.40
N ASN A 109 0.56 -11.35 -9.51
CA ASN A 109 -0.73 -11.92 -9.89
C ASN A 109 -1.52 -10.93 -10.75
N LEU A 110 -1.59 -9.65 -10.39
CA LEU A 110 -2.19 -8.62 -11.21
C LEU A 110 -1.54 -8.54 -12.61
N LYS A 111 -0.21 -8.65 -12.71
CA LYS A 111 0.48 -8.72 -13.99
C LYS A 111 0.07 -9.92 -14.83
N ARG A 112 -0.22 -11.07 -14.21
CA ARG A 112 -0.75 -12.24 -14.97
C ARG A 112 -2.18 -12.00 -15.47
N LEU A 113 -3.02 -11.31 -14.68
CA LEU A 113 -4.38 -10.93 -15.06
C LEU A 113 -4.41 -9.84 -16.15
N PHE A 114 -3.42 -8.95 -16.13
CA PHE A 114 -3.25 -7.84 -17.07
C PHE A 114 -1.88 -7.94 -17.76
N PRO A 115 -1.74 -8.80 -18.78
CA PRO A 115 -0.45 -9.02 -19.46
C PRO A 115 0.13 -7.76 -20.12
N HIS A 116 -0.70 -6.78 -20.46
CA HIS A 116 -0.28 -5.47 -21.00
C HIS A 116 0.31 -4.53 -19.94
N ALA A 117 0.04 -4.76 -18.65
CA ALA A 117 0.58 -3.91 -17.59
C ALA A 117 2.11 -3.95 -17.55
N GLN A 118 2.76 -2.82 -17.31
CA GLN A 118 4.16 -2.80 -16.91
C GLN A 118 4.28 -3.19 -15.43
N LEU A 119 5.30 -3.98 -15.07
CA LEU A 119 5.58 -4.31 -13.67
C LEU A 119 7.01 -3.92 -13.31
N THR A 120 7.16 -3.02 -12.34
CA THR A 120 8.44 -2.67 -11.73
C THR A 120 8.50 -3.22 -10.31
N LEU A 121 9.52 -4.04 -10.02
CA LEU A 121 9.80 -4.56 -8.69
C LEU A 121 11.01 -3.83 -8.10
N LEU A 122 10.77 -2.99 -7.11
CA LEU A 122 11.81 -2.34 -6.35
C LEU A 122 12.34 -3.29 -5.27
N LYS A 123 13.65 -3.19 -4.97
CA LYS A 123 14.29 -4.09 -4.00
C LYS A 123 13.90 -3.77 -2.56
N GLN A 124 13.62 -2.48 -2.29
CA GLN A 124 13.38 -1.94 -0.96
C GLN A 124 12.40 -0.78 -1.01
N GLY A 125 11.90 -0.35 0.15
CA GLY A 125 10.98 0.78 0.30
C GLY A 125 9.74 0.42 1.10
N ALA A 126 9.51 -0.85 1.34
CA ALA A 126 8.35 -1.42 2.03
C ALA A 126 7.01 -0.94 1.41
N HIS A 127 5.95 -0.82 2.20
CA HIS A 127 4.63 -0.44 1.69
C HIS A 127 4.55 1.04 1.29
N ALA A 128 5.25 1.90 1.99
CA ALA A 128 5.23 3.35 1.75
C ALA A 128 6.43 3.85 0.93
N ALA A 129 6.80 3.15 -0.14
CA ALA A 129 7.92 3.52 -1.00
C ALA A 129 7.80 4.92 -1.62
N THR A 130 6.61 5.45 -1.74
CA THR A 130 6.40 6.87 -2.12
C THR A 130 7.03 7.86 -1.14
N VAL A 131 7.26 7.43 0.10
CA VAL A 131 7.92 8.21 1.15
C VAL A 131 9.39 7.80 1.31
N THR A 132 9.66 6.49 1.33
CA THR A 132 10.99 5.95 1.63
C THR A 132 11.93 5.94 0.43
N GLU A 133 11.39 5.82 -0.79
CA GLU A 133 12.11 5.75 -2.07
C GLU A 133 11.56 6.76 -3.08
N THR A 134 11.23 7.96 -2.64
CA THR A 134 10.54 9.02 -3.41
C THR A 134 11.18 9.27 -4.78
N VAL A 135 12.50 9.34 -4.84
CA VAL A 135 13.23 9.63 -6.10
C VAL A 135 13.01 8.52 -7.12
N VAL A 136 13.14 7.26 -6.69
CA VAL A 136 12.96 6.09 -7.55
C VAL A 136 11.52 5.96 -8.00
N MET A 137 10.57 6.12 -7.06
CA MET A 137 9.14 6.07 -7.36
C MET A 137 8.72 7.14 -8.38
N ASN A 138 9.16 8.38 -8.19
CA ASN A 138 8.85 9.47 -9.12
C ASN A 138 9.45 9.20 -10.50
N LYS A 139 10.69 8.70 -10.57
CA LYS A 139 11.33 8.34 -11.83
C LYS A 139 10.52 7.29 -12.60
N GLU A 140 10.10 6.21 -11.94
CA GLU A 140 9.31 5.13 -12.55
C GLU A 140 7.95 5.65 -13.04
N MET A 141 7.25 6.45 -12.22
CA MET A 141 5.96 7.04 -12.61
C MET A 141 6.10 8.00 -13.80
N LEU A 142 7.08 8.90 -13.77
CA LEU A 142 7.31 9.85 -14.87
C LEU A 142 7.71 9.14 -16.15
N ALA A 143 8.56 8.14 -16.10
CA ALA A 143 8.94 7.34 -17.27
C ALA A 143 7.72 6.69 -17.93
N PHE A 144 6.81 6.11 -17.14
CA PHE A 144 5.58 5.55 -17.65
C PHE A 144 4.67 6.60 -18.30
N LEU A 145 4.48 7.76 -17.66
CA LEU A 145 3.65 8.84 -18.20
C LEU A 145 4.21 9.41 -19.51
N THR A 146 5.53 9.58 -19.62
CA THR A 146 6.18 10.07 -20.84
C THR A 146 5.96 9.11 -22.02
N VAL A 147 5.98 7.79 -21.77
CA VAL A 147 5.64 6.81 -22.84
C VAL A 147 4.20 6.99 -23.28
N LEU A 148 3.26 7.21 -22.38
CA LEU A 148 1.84 7.41 -22.74
C LEU A 148 1.65 8.69 -23.56
N GLU A 149 2.31 9.78 -23.21
CA GLU A 149 2.24 11.05 -23.98
C GLU A 149 2.75 10.90 -25.41
N SER A 150 3.71 10.00 -25.64
CA SER A 150 4.25 9.72 -26.98
C SER A 150 3.35 8.89 -27.87
N LEU A 151 2.26 8.32 -27.31
CA LEU A 151 1.29 7.48 -28.02
C LEU A 151 0.03 8.26 -28.47
N VAL A 152 -0.10 9.52 -28.04
CA VAL A 152 -1.20 10.44 -28.37
C VAL A 152 -0.74 11.43 -29.43
#